data_e4e1297a68c5254bb8538da34d821dfc
#
_entry.id   e4e1297a68c5254bb8538da34d821dfc
#
_cell.length_a   1.000
_cell.length_b   1.000
_cell.length_c   1.000
_cell.angle_alpha   90.00
_cell.angle_beta   90.00
_cell.angle_gamma   90.00
#
_symmetry.space_group_name_H-M   'P 1'
#
loop_
_entity.id
_entity.type
_entity.pdbx_description
1 polymer ?
#
loop_
_entity_poly.entity_id
_entity_poly.type
_entity_poly.pdbx_seq_one_letter_code
_entity_poly.pdbx_strand_id
1 'polypeptide(L)'
;MNRRNIEVNPLLEQFSSYLSRIDKYLARELGLYSWSEFYTPLRYASDGGKRIRPLILVLSAETILANKKPTTNITEDMFLASCAIELLHTESVIHDDIIDKEDYRRGKPSFHVKYGYNSSILTGDFVLGIILNICTKINNARVSAELSMAATKMSEGEMMEIKLTKDPSLKDDDYIKVIEHKTASLFEAATKIGSLLGGGNEEEICAMGSFGHLIGIAYQ
;
A
#
# COMPACT_ATOMS: atom_id res chain seq x y z
N MET A 1 -13.71 18.00 24.72
CA MET A 1 -12.78 16.88 24.53
C MET A 1 -13.60 15.61 24.31
N ASN A 2 -13.98 15.32 23.09
CA ASN A 2 -14.73 14.11 22.75
C ASN A 2 -13.77 13.19 21.99
N ARG A 3 -13.22 12.18 22.69
CA ARG A 3 -12.61 11.02 22.02
C ARG A 3 -13.75 10.32 21.30
N ARG A 4 -13.88 10.51 19.98
CA ARG A 4 -14.74 9.65 19.16
C ARG A 4 -14.18 8.24 19.31
N ASN A 5 -14.95 7.35 19.89
CA ASN A 5 -14.72 5.93 19.85
C ASN A 5 -14.67 5.54 18.37
N ILE A 6 -13.47 5.36 17.84
CA ILE A 6 -13.29 4.58 16.62
C ILE A 6 -13.64 3.18 17.06
N GLU A 7 -14.79 2.67 16.64
CA GLU A 7 -15.12 1.25 16.79
C GLU A 7 -14.00 0.48 16.11
N VAL A 8 -13.09 -0.04 16.93
CA VAL A 8 -12.02 -0.90 16.45
C VAL A 8 -12.70 -2.17 15.99
N ASN A 9 -12.54 -2.51 14.70
CA ASN A 9 -13.11 -3.73 14.16
C ASN A 9 -12.52 -4.92 14.96
N PRO A 10 -13.34 -5.73 15.64
CA PRO A 10 -12.87 -6.82 16.50
C PRO A 10 -11.92 -7.80 15.78
N LEU A 11 -12.09 -7.92 14.47
CA LEU A 11 -11.21 -8.73 13.64
C LEU A 11 -9.77 -8.15 13.56
N LEU A 12 -9.62 -6.84 13.61
CA LEU A 12 -8.29 -6.20 13.59
C LEU A 12 -7.62 -6.16 14.97
N GLU A 13 -8.38 -6.28 16.05
CA GLU A 13 -7.80 -6.30 17.42
C GLU A 13 -6.84 -7.47 17.61
N GLN A 14 -7.15 -8.66 17.07
CA GLN A 14 -6.26 -9.82 17.14
C GLN A 14 -4.93 -9.61 16.43
N PHE A 15 -4.83 -8.64 15.51
CA PHE A 15 -3.61 -8.28 14.78
C PHE A 15 -2.93 -7.02 15.31
N SER A 16 -3.35 -6.50 16.46
CA SER A 16 -2.87 -5.23 17.04
C SER A 16 -1.35 -5.17 17.20
N SER A 17 -0.70 -6.29 17.52
CA SER A 17 0.76 -6.38 17.64
C SER A 17 1.45 -6.16 16.29
N TYR A 18 0.93 -6.73 15.21
CA TYR A 18 1.44 -6.53 13.83
C TYR A 18 1.22 -5.10 13.37
N LEU A 19 0.01 -4.58 13.56
CA LEU A 19 -0.34 -3.20 13.20
C LEU A 19 0.57 -2.19 13.92
N SER A 20 0.81 -2.39 15.21
CA SER A 20 1.74 -1.55 15.99
C SER A 20 3.18 -1.62 15.45
N ARG A 21 3.64 -2.80 15.04
CA ARG A 21 4.96 -2.95 14.43
C ARG A 21 5.05 -2.28 13.07
N ILE A 22 4.03 -2.43 12.21
CA ILE A 22 3.94 -1.76 10.91
C ILE A 22 4.03 -0.25 11.09
N ASP A 23 3.24 0.33 11.99
CA ASP A 23 3.25 1.76 12.27
C ASP A 23 4.60 2.24 12.82
N LYS A 24 5.25 1.43 13.67
CA LYS A 24 6.59 1.74 14.20
C LYS A 24 7.65 1.76 13.09
N TYR A 25 7.61 0.79 12.19
CA TYR A 25 8.53 0.74 11.05
C TYR A 25 8.28 1.89 10.08
N LEU A 26 7.01 2.18 9.77
CA LEU A 26 6.64 3.31 8.92
C LEU A 26 7.12 4.64 9.54
N ALA A 27 6.89 4.85 10.83
CA ALA A 27 7.38 6.04 11.53
C ALA A 27 8.92 6.14 11.53
N ARG A 28 9.64 5.00 11.64
CA ARG A 28 11.09 4.93 11.55
C ARG A 28 11.58 5.34 10.16
N GLU A 29 11.01 4.76 9.10
CA GLU A 29 11.42 5.06 7.72
C GLU A 29 11.13 6.51 7.34
N LEU A 30 9.97 7.04 7.70
CA LEU A 30 9.65 8.46 7.51
C LEU A 30 10.56 9.37 8.35
N GLY A 31 10.92 8.95 9.55
CA GLY A 31 11.82 9.69 10.46
C GLY A 31 13.21 9.96 9.89
N LEU A 32 13.68 9.13 8.96
CA LEU A 32 14.96 9.37 8.25
C LEU A 32 14.96 10.67 7.44
N TYR A 33 13.77 11.17 7.12
CA TYR A 33 13.56 12.39 6.33
C TYR A 33 13.06 13.56 7.18
N SER A 34 13.26 13.50 8.51
CA SER A 34 12.82 14.56 9.45
C SER A 34 13.44 15.95 9.19
N TRP A 35 14.51 16.00 8.43
CA TRP A 35 15.17 17.21 7.95
C TRP A 35 14.45 17.87 6.75
N SER A 36 13.55 17.16 6.08
CA SER A 36 12.90 17.57 4.84
C SER A 36 11.61 18.35 5.12
N GLU A 37 11.29 19.31 4.27
CA GLU A 37 10.00 20.02 4.25
C GLU A 37 8.83 19.06 3.96
N PHE A 38 9.08 17.92 3.31
CA PHE A 38 8.09 16.87 3.06
C PHE A 38 7.71 16.06 4.30
N TYR A 39 8.48 16.13 5.38
CA TYR A 39 8.25 15.28 6.56
C TYR A 39 6.87 15.47 7.18
N THR A 40 6.50 16.71 7.48
CA THR A 40 5.19 17.02 8.07
C THR A 40 4.02 16.69 7.11
N PRO A 41 4.07 17.05 5.82
CA PRO A 41 3.09 16.60 4.84
C PRO A 41 2.95 15.09 4.74
N LEU A 42 4.06 14.35 4.67
CA LEU A 42 4.05 12.88 4.59
C LEU A 42 3.43 12.22 5.82
N ARG A 43 3.76 12.71 7.01
CA ARG A 43 3.12 12.24 8.24
C ARG A 43 1.62 12.48 8.22
N TYR A 44 1.19 13.61 7.68
CA TYR A 44 -0.24 13.90 7.52
C TYR A 44 -0.92 12.93 6.56
N ALA A 45 -0.33 12.65 5.41
CA ALA A 45 -0.86 11.71 4.42
C ALA A 45 -0.91 10.27 4.96
N SER A 46 0.13 9.86 5.69
CA SER A 46 0.26 8.52 6.25
C SER A 46 -0.52 8.30 7.56
N ASP A 47 -1.07 9.38 8.16
CA ASP A 47 -1.79 9.31 9.43
C ASP A 47 -3.18 8.67 9.26
N GLY A 48 -3.49 7.71 10.10
CA GLY A 48 -4.71 6.92 10.03
C GLY A 48 -4.64 5.81 9.00
N GLY A 49 -5.76 5.17 8.74
CA GLY A 49 -5.84 4.02 7.85
C GLY A 49 -5.80 2.69 8.61
N LYS A 50 -6.38 1.66 7.97
CA LYS A 50 -6.54 0.32 8.57
C LYS A 50 -5.32 -0.56 8.40
N ARG A 51 -4.30 -0.15 7.64
CA ARG A 51 -3.08 -0.92 7.34
C ARG A 51 -3.35 -2.33 6.82
N ILE A 52 -4.42 -2.51 6.06
CA ILE A 52 -4.83 -3.85 5.59
C ILE A 52 -3.80 -4.44 4.63
N ARG A 53 -3.33 -3.65 3.65
CA ARG A 53 -2.37 -4.12 2.64
C ARG A 53 -1.02 -4.52 3.27
N PRO A 54 -0.38 -3.69 4.10
CA PRO A 54 0.83 -4.11 4.81
C PRO A 54 0.60 -5.28 5.78
N LEU A 55 -0.57 -5.36 6.44
CA LEU A 55 -0.91 -6.49 7.30
C LEU A 55 -0.99 -7.80 6.51
N ILE A 56 -1.67 -7.79 5.36
CA ILE A 56 -1.79 -8.98 4.50
C ILE A 56 -0.41 -9.46 4.02
N LEU A 57 0.51 -8.54 3.68
CA LEU A 57 1.88 -8.90 3.34
C LEU A 57 2.55 -9.67 4.49
N VAL A 58 2.49 -9.13 5.70
CA VAL A 58 3.09 -9.73 6.89
C VAL A 58 2.49 -11.10 7.16
N LEU A 59 1.17 -11.25 7.12
CA LEU A 59 0.49 -12.52 7.34
C LEU A 59 0.81 -13.54 6.25
N SER A 60 0.97 -13.11 5.00
CA SER A 60 1.41 -13.99 3.90
C SER A 60 2.81 -14.54 4.13
N ALA A 61 3.75 -13.69 4.58
CA ALA A 61 5.10 -14.13 4.93
C ALA A 61 5.08 -15.14 6.06
N GLU A 62 4.33 -14.88 7.13
CA GLU A 62 4.25 -15.79 8.27
C GLU A 62 3.56 -17.12 7.93
N THR A 63 2.56 -17.10 7.06
CA THR A 63 1.91 -18.32 6.58
C THR A 63 2.91 -19.26 5.90
N ILE A 64 3.79 -18.71 5.08
CA ILE A 64 4.85 -19.50 4.43
C ILE A 64 5.92 -19.94 5.43
N LEU A 65 6.33 -19.05 6.34
CA LEU A 65 7.35 -19.33 7.35
C LEU A 65 6.91 -20.41 8.36
N ALA A 66 5.62 -20.52 8.66
CA ALA A 66 5.10 -21.51 9.60
C ALA A 66 5.49 -22.95 9.20
N ASN A 67 5.74 -23.19 7.92
CA ASN A 67 6.12 -24.49 7.37
C ASN A 67 7.63 -24.62 7.07
N LYS A 68 8.43 -23.59 7.36
CA LYS A 68 9.85 -23.52 6.98
C LYS A 68 10.70 -23.03 8.16
N LYS A 69 11.98 -23.43 8.19
CA LYS A 69 12.93 -22.88 9.16
C LYS A 69 13.30 -21.45 8.72
N PRO A 70 13.12 -20.43 9.57
CA PRO A 70 13.43 -19.05 9.21
C PRO A 70 14.93 -18.88 8.92
N THR A 71 15.22 -18.20 7.82
CA THR A 71 16.55 -17.66 7.53
C THR A 71 16.69 -16.26 8.15
N THR A 72 17.90 -15.78 8.39
CA THR A 72 18.18 -14.51 9.07
C THR A 72 17.55 -13.30 8.38
N ASN A 73 17.10 -12.31 9.15
CA ASN A 73 16.59 -10.98 8.76
C ASN A 73 15.21 -10.90 8.07
N ILE A 74 14.52 -12.02 7.83
CA ILE A 74 13.18 -12.01 7.20
C ILE A 74 12.23 -11.02 7.86
N THR A 75 12.29 -10.90 9.19
CA THR A 75 11.41 -9.99 9.94
C THR A 75 11.63 -8.52 9.57
N GLU A 76 12.88 -8.09 9.37
CA GLU A 76 13.20 -6.72 8.98
C GLU A 76 12.70 -6.42 7.58
N ASP A 77 13.06 -7.26 6.60
CA ASP A 77 12.68 -7.09 5.19
C ASP A 77 11.16 -7.11 5.00
N MET A 78 10.46 -7.97 5.74
CA MET A 78 9.01 -8.07 5.73
C MET A 78 8.35 -6.75 6.17
N PHE A 79 8.84 -6.12 7.26
CA PHE A 79 8.29 -4.85 7.70
C PHE A 79 8.73 -3.67 6.84
N LEU A 80 9.92 -3.70 6.26
CA LEU A 80 10.35 -2.73 5.25
C LEU A 80 9.47 -2.80 4.00
N ALA A 81 9.24 -4.00 3.48
CA ALA A 81 8.34 -4.19 2.33
C ALA A 81 6.90 -3.76 2.65
N SER A 82 6.42 -4.01 3.88
CA SER A 82 5.11 -3.55 4.31
C SER A 82 5.00 -2.02 4.32
N CYS A 83 6.09 -1.31 4.68
CA CYS A 83 6.16 0.15 4.56
C CYS A 83 6.10 0.60 3.10
N ALA A 84 6.82 -0.06 2.19
CA ALA A 84 6.79 0.28 0.77
C ALA A 84 5.38 0.12 0.18
N ILE A 85 4.66 -0.96 0.51
CA ILE A 85 3.26 -1.19 0.11
C ILE A 85 2.35 -0.07 0.64
N GLU A 86 2.48 0.32 1.90
CA GLU A 86 1.63 1.38 2.48
C GLU A 86 1.98 2.76 1.91
N LEU A 87 3.25 3.02 1.62
CA LEU A 87 3.68 4.26 0.98
C LEU A 87 3.18 4.36 -0.45
N LEU A 88 3.23 3.27 -1.23
CA LEU A 88 2.69 3.24 -2.58
C LEU A 88 1.16 3.47 -2.57
N HIS A 89 0.44 2.89 -1.59
CA HIS A 89 -0.97 3.22 -1.39
C HIS A 89 -1.18 4.69 -0.99
N THR A 90 -0.33 5.24 -0.12
CA THR A 90 -0.45 6.64 0.32
C THR A 90 -0.25 7.61 -0.85
N GLU A 91 0.71 7.32 -1.71
CA GLU A 91 0.99 8.08 -2.93
C GLU A 91 -0.21 8.05 -3.88
N SER A 92 -0.77 6.86 -4.17
CA SER A 92 -1.96 6.77 -5.03
C SER A 92 -3.13 7.57 -4.48
N VAL A 93 -3.37 7.55 -3.16
CA VAL A 93 -4.44 8.33 -2.52
C VAL A 93 -4.23 9.85 -2.68
N ILE A 94 -2.97 10.33 -2.59
CA ILE A 94 -2.67 11.75 -2.80
C ILE A 94 -3.02 12.17 -4.25
N HIS A 95 -2.73 11.32 -5.22
CA HIS A 95 -3.03 11.58 -6.63
C HIS A 95 -4.53 11.43 -6.93
N ASP A 96 -5.18 10.38 -6.43
CA ASP A 96 -6.62 10.16 -6.57
C ASP A 96 -7.42 11.36 -6.07
N ASP A 97 -7.09 11.90 -4.88
CA ASP A 97 -7.77 13.06 -4.30
C ASP A 97 -7.70 14.30 -5.21
N ILE A 98 -6.61 14.44 -5.99
CA ILE A 98 -6.49 15.54 -6.98
C ILE A 98 -7.37 15.27 -8.21
N ILE A 99 -7.31 14.06 -8.72
CA ILE A 99 -8.01 13.62 -9.95
C ILE A 99 -9.52 13.68 -9.73
N ASP A 100 -9.98 13.16 -8.58
CA ASP A 100 -11.39 13.08 -8.19
C ASP A 100 -11.92 14.40 -7.61
N LYS A 101 -11.03 15.38 -7.35
CA LYS A 101 -11.37 16.68 -6.72
C LYS A 101 -12.01 16.51 -5.35
N GLU A 102 -11.55 15.53 -4.58
CA GLU A 102 -12.05 15.21 -3.26
C GLU A 102 -11.50 16.20 -2.22
N ASP A 103 -12.33 17.08 -1.68
CA ASP A 103 -11.90 18.08 -0.70
C ASP A 103 -11.63 17.49 0.69
N TYR A 104 -12.26 16.36 1.04
CA TYR A 104 -12.15 15.74 2.36
C TYR A 104 -11.93 14.23 2.26
N ARG A 105 -10.98 13.73 3.04
CA ARG A 105 -10.72 12.30 3.19
C ARG A 105 -10.61 11.90 4.66
N ARG A 106 -11.35 10.86 5.07
CA ARG A 106 -11.37 10.38 6.47
C ARG A 106 -11.67 11.48 7.50
N GLY A 107 -12.54 12.43 7.14
CA GLY A 107 -12.97 13.52 8.02
C GLY A 107 -11.95 14.65 8.22
N LYS A 108 -10.89 14.72 7.42
CA LYS A 108 -9.91 15.82 7.36
C LYS A 108 -9.74 16.30 5.92
N PRO A 109 -9.28 17.56 5.71
CA PRO A 109 -9.01 18.06 4.36
C PRO A 109 -8.10 17.10 3.58
N SER A 110 -8.39 16.91 2.30
CA SER A 110 -7.52 16.15 1.40
C SER A 110 -6.14 16.81 1.30
N PHE A 111 -5.15 16.05 0.85
CA PHE A 111 -3.78 16.53 0.86
C PHE A 111 -3.60 17.82 0.03
N HIS A 112 -4.18 17.87 -1.18
CA HIS A 112 -4.08 19.04 -2.07
C HIS A 112 -4.81 20.26 -1.53
N VAL A 113 -5.89 20.09 -0.75
CA VAL A 113 -6.59 21.19 -0.08
C VAL A 113 -5.74 21.80 1.01
N LYS A 114 -4.98 20.95 1.74
CA LYS A 114 -4.16 21.42 2.86
C LYS A 114 -2.80 21.98 2.45
N TYR A 115 -2.15 21.37 1.46
CA TYR A 115 -0.77 21.67 1.09
C TYR A 115 -0.60 22.20 -0.33
N GLY A 116 -1.68 22.23 -1.13
CA GLY A 116 -1.69 22.70 -2.51
C GLY A 116 -1.29 21.64 -3.54
N TYR A 117 -1.68 21.84 -4.80
CA TYR A 117 -1.47 20.91 -5.91
C TYR A 117 0.01 20.62 -6.17
N ASN A 118 0.85 21.66 -6.22
CA ASN A 118 2.28 21.48 -6.48
C ASN A 118 2.95 20.62 -5.41
N SER A 119 2.62 20.85 -4.15
CA SER A 119 3.12 20.06 -3.04
C SER A 119 2.64 18.61 -3.12
N SER A 120 1.42 18.37 -3.59
CA SER A 120 0.88 17.01 -3.75
C SER A 120 1.65 16.22 -4.79
N ILE A 121 1.89 16.80 -5.97
CA ILE A 121 2.67 16.17 -7.05
C ILE A 121 4.09 15.83 -6.56
N LEU A 122 4.78 16.84 -6.01
CA LEU A 122 6.16 16.65 -5.52
C LEU A 122 6.24 15.66 -4.35
N THR A 123 5.18 15.56 -3.53
CA THR A 123 5.13 14.56 -2.45
C THR A 123 5.02 13.15 -3.01
N GLY A 124 4.29 12.95 -4.10
CA GLY A 124 4.25 11.66 -4.81
C GLY A 124 5.65 11.24 -5.27
N ASP A 125 6.38 12.12 -5.96
CA ASP A 125 7.77 11.86 -6.40
C ASP A 125 8.70 11.56 -5.21
N PHE A 126 8.54 12.29 -4.10
CA PHE A 126 9.33 12.08 -2.90
C PHE A 126 9.04 10.72 -2.25
N VAL A 127 7.78 10.30 -2.21
CA VAL A 127 7.37 8.97 -1.73
C VAL A 127 7.97 7.88 -2.59
N LEU A 128 7.96 8.03 -3.91
CA LEU A 128 8.60 7.09 -4.81
C LEU A 128 10.11 6.96 -4.49
N GLY A 129 10.79 8.07 -4.22
CA GLY A 129 12.19 8.05 -3.77
C GLY A 129 12.40 7.25 -2.48
N ILE A 130 11.49 7.36 -1.50
CA ILE A 130 11.52 6.56 -0.27
C ILE A 130 11.33 5.06 -0.58
N ILE A 131 10.36 4.72 -1.43
CA ILE A 131 10.11 3.32 -1.84
C ILE A 131 11.35 2.72 -2.49
N LEU A 132 12.00 3.43 -3.42
CA LEU A 132 13.24 3.00 -4.06
C LEU A 132 14.36 2.78 -3.03
N ASN A 133 14.48 3.67 -2.03
CA ASN A 133 15.45 3.49 -0.94
C ASN A 133 15.15 2.24 -0.11
N ILE A 134 13.88 1.97 0.20
CA ILE A 134 13.47 0.73 0.88
C ILE A 134 13.83 -0.50 0.04
N CYS A 135 13.58 -0.47 -1.27
CA CYS A 135 13.96 -1.55 -2.18
C CYS A 135 15.46 -1.84 -2.14
N THR A 136 16.31 -0.80 -2.06
CA THR A 136 17.77 -1.00 -1.95
C THR A 136 18.18 -1.63 -0.62
N LYS A 137 17.48 -1.34 0.48
CA LYS A 137 17.73 -1.95 1.80
C LYS A 137 17.36 -3.44 1.80
N ILE A 138 16.23 -3.81 1.22
CA ILE A 138 15.78 -5.19 1.10
C ILE A 138 16.70 -5.98 0.15
N ASN A 139 17.26 -5.30 -0.85
CA ASN A 139 18.18 -5.87 -1.84
C ASN A 139 17.68 -7.17 -2.49
N ASN A 140 16.41 -7.20 -2.83
CA ASN A 140 15.77 -8.33 -3.52
C ASN A 140 15.07 -7.82 -4.79
N ALA A 141 15.63 -8.18 -5.95
CA ALA A 141 15.14 -7.73 -7.24
C ALA A 141 13.69 -8.14 -7.52
N ARG A 142 13.24 -9.29 -6.99
CA ARG A 142 11.85 -9.75 -7.16
C ARG A 142 10.87 -8.88 -6.37
N VAL A 143 11.23 -8.46 -5.16
CA VAL A 143 10.42 -7.50 -4.37
C VAL A 143 10.27 -6.20 -5.13
N SER A 144 11.36 -5.67 -5.67
CA SER A 144 11.35 -4.44 -6.47
C SER A 144 10.50 -4.59 -7.73
N ALA A 145 10.57 -5.75 -8.40
CA ALA A 145 9.76 -6.04 -9.59
C ALA A 145 8.26 -6.06 -9.28
N GLU A 146 7.84 -6.73 -8.19
CA GLU A 146 6.42 -6.78 -7.79
C GLU A 146 5.89 -5.39 -7.41
N LEU A 147 6.67 -4.58 -6.66
CA LEU A 147 6.29 -3.19 -6.33
C LEU A 147 6.16 -2.33 -7.59
N SER A 148 7.13 -2.42 -8.51
CA SER A 148 7.11 -1.68 -9.77
C SER A 148 5.91 -2.06 -10.64
N MET A 149 5.62 -3.36 -10.75
CA MET A 149 4.47 -3.84 -11.52
C MET A 149 3.14 -3.37 -10.89
N ALA A 150 3.03 -3.38 -9.55
CA ALA A 150 1.86 -2.87 -8.87
C ALA A 150 1.65 -1.37 -9.15
N ALA A 151 2.72 -0.56 -9.03
CA ALA A 151 2.65 0.88 -9.33
C ALA A 151 2.21 1.13 -10.78
N THR A 152 2.77 0.39 -11.74
CA THR A 152 2.40 0.51 -13.16
C THR A 152 0.93 0.15 -13.39
N LYS A 153 0.47 -0.98 -12.82
CA LYS A 153 -0.94 -1.40 -12.95
C LYS A 153 -1.89 -0.39 -12.30
N MET A 154 -1.56 0.12 -11.09
CA MET A 154 -2.38 1.12 -10.41
C MET A 154 -2.55 2.38 -11.24
N SER A 155 -1.46 2.89 -11.83
CA SER A 155 -1.51 4.07 -12.72
C SER A 155 -2.31 3.79 -13.99
N GLU A 156 -2.20 2.60 -14.58
CA GLU A 156 -3.01 2.20 -15.73
C GLU A 156 -4.49 2.10 -15.36
N GLY A 157 -4.82 1.52 -14.19
CA GLY A 157 -6.18 1.44 -13.68
C GLY A 157 -6.81 2.82 -13.48
N GLU A 158 -6.07 3.78 -12.93
CA GLU A 158 -6.50 5.17 -12.78
C GLU A 158 -6.78 5.82 -14.13
N MET A 159 -5.88 5.63 -15.11
CA MET A 159 -6.07 6.16 -16.46
C MET A 159 -7.27 5.52 -17.16
N MET A 160 -7.53 4.23 -16.92
CA MET A 160 -8.72 3.55 -17.43
C MET A 160 -9.99 4.15 -16.82
N GLU A 161 -10.03 4.38 -15.50
CA GLU A 161 -11.17 4.99 -14.80
C GLU A 161 -11.50 6.37 -15.35
N ILE A 162 -10.49 7.24 -15.53
CA ILE A 162 -10.66 8.58 -16.12
C ILE A 162 -11.30 8.52 -17.52
N LYS A 163 -10.91 7.54 -18.33
CA LYS A 163 -11.48 7.35 -19.68
C LYS A 163 -12.92 6.84 -19.61
N LEU A 164 -13.17 5.87 -18.75
CA LEU A 164 -14.46 5.18 -18.63
C LEU A 164 -15.53 6.05 -17.98
N THR A 165 -15.17 6.94 -17.06
CA THR A 165 -16.10 7.90 -16.44
C THR A 165 -16.83 8.79 -17.47
N LYS A 166 -16.27 8.91 -18.68
CA LYS A 166 -16.83 9.71 -19.78
C LYS A 166 -17.57 8.87 -20.82
N ASP A 167 -17.58 7.56 -20.68
CA ASP A 167 -18.15 6.63 -21.68
C ASP A 167 -19.51 6.11 -21.23
N PRO A 168 -20.61 6.50 -21.90
CA PRO A 168 -21.94 5.99 -21.57
C PRO A 168 -22.18 4.53 -21.96
N SER A 169 -21.23 3.87 -22.64
CA SER A 169 -21.29 2.46 -23.06
C SER A 169 -20.55 1.52 -22.11
N LEU A 170 -20.14 1.98 -20.92
CA LEU A 170 -19.45 1.21 -19.89
C LEU A 170 -20.13 -0.14 -19.62
N LYS A 171 -19.33 -1.20 -19.59
CA LYS A 171 -19.77 -2.56 -19.26
C LYS A 171 -19.18 -3.00 -17.92
N ASP A 172 -19.83 -3.98 -17.30
CA ASP A 172 -19.36 -4.57 -16.05
C ASP A 172 -17.92 -5.08 -16.15
N ASP A 173 -17.55 -5.70 -17.29
CA ASP A 173 -16.18 -6.19 -17.52
C ASP A 173 -15.13 -5.06 -17.52
N ASP A 174 -15.49 -3.86 -17.98
CA ASP A 174 -14.58 -2.72 -17.99
C ASP A 174 -14.38 -2.20 -16.57
N TYR A 175 -15.44 -2.16 -15.79
CA TYR A 175 -15.37 -1.82 -14.37
C TYR A 175 -14.52 -2.81 -13.57
N ILE A 176 -14.69 -4.11 -13.80
CA ILE A 176 -13.87 -5.15 -13.16
C ILE A 176 -12.38 -4.96 -13.50
N LYS A 177 -12.04 -4.66 -14.75
CA LYS A 177 -10.64 -4.38 -15.14
C LYS A 177 -10.05 -3.19 -14.40
N VAL A 178 -10.82 -2.11 -14.21
CA VAL A 178 -10.38 -0.97 -13.40
C VAL A 178 -10.05 -1.42 -11.97
N ILE A 179 -10.94 -2.19 -11.34
CA ILE A 179 -10.72 -2.70 -9.98
C ILE A 179 -9.48 -3.61 -9.93
N GLU A 180 -9.30 -4.50 -10.90
CA GLU A 180 -8.15 -5.39 -11.01
C GLU A 180 -6.83 -4.60 -11.05
N HIS A 181 -6.79 -3.52 -11.80
CA HIS A 181 -5.61 -2.68 -11.95
C HIS A 181 -5.45 -1.73 -10.76
N LYS A 182 -6.46 -0.91 -10.47
CA LYS A 182 -6.38 0.16 -9.46
C LYS A 182 -6.25 -0.39 -8.03
N THR A 183 -6.98 -1.46 -7.71
CA THR A 183 -7.09 -1.96 -6.33
C THR A 183 -6.44 -3.32 -6.12
N ALA A 184 -6.80 -4.32 -6.93
CA ALA A 184 -6.38 -5.70 -6.69
C ALA A 184 -4.88 -5.90 -6.94
N SER A 185 -4.26 -5.14 -7.84
CA SER A 185 -2.83 -5.24 -8.14
C SER A 185 -1.92 -5.04 -6.91
N LEU A 186 -2.26 -4.11 -6.02
CA LEU A 186 -1.47 -3.86 -4.82
C LEU A 186 -1.71 -4.92 -3.73
N PHE A 187 -2.90 -5.52 -3.65
CA PHE A 187 -3.17 -6.68 -2.80
C PHE A 187 -2.42 -7.91 -3.29
N GLU A 188 -2.42 -8.15 -4.61
CA GLU A 188 -1.65 -9.21 -5.26
C GLU A 188 -0.15 -9.07 -4.97
N ALA A 189 0.40 -7.87 -5.16
CA ALA A 189 1.81 -7.59 -4.87
C ALA A 189 2.14 -7.81 -3.39
N ALA A 190 1.27 -7.36 -2.47
CA ALA A 190 1.46 -7.54 -1.04
C ALA A 190 1.58 -9.02 -0.66
N THR A 191 0.68 -9.87 -1.15
CA THR A 191 0.71 -11.31 -0.86
C THR A 191 1.88 -12.03 -1.52
N LYS A 192 2.21 -11.69 -2.77
CA LYS A 192 3.40 -12.23 -3.47
C LYS A 192 4.70 -11.87 -2.75
N ILE A 193 4.87 -10.61 -2.39
CA ILE A 193 6.06 -10.13 -1.69
C ILE A 193 6.17 -10.81 -0.32
N GLY A 194 5.07 -10.89 0.43
CA GLY A 194 5.03 -11.62 1.69
C GLY A 194 5.46 -13.07 1.52
N SER A 195 4.88 -13.78 0.57
CA SER A 195 5.21 -15.18 0.27
C SER A 195 6.67 -15.35 -0.16
N LEU A 196 7.17 -14.46 -1.02
CA LEU A 196 8.56 -14.43 -1.47
C LEU A 196 9.53 -14.26 -0.29
N LEU A 197 9.29 -13.29 0.58
CA LEU A 197 10.12 -13.02 1.76
C LEU A 197 9.99 -14.14 2.81
N GLY A 198 8.86 -14.82 2.87
CA GLY A 198 8.66 -16.04 3.67
C GLY A 198 9.41 -17.27 3.13
N GLY A 199 10.09 -17.16 1.98
CA GLY A 199 10.80 -18.25 1.33
C GLY A 199 9.88 -19.20 0.56
N GLY A 200 8.74 -18.69 0.04
CA GLY A 200 7.81 -19.42 -0.80
C GLY A 200 8.46 -19.94 -2.08
N ASN A 201 8.03 -21.12 -2.53
CA ASN A 201 8.33 -21.59 -3.88
C ASN A 201 7.41 -20.91 -4.91
N GLU A 202 7.63 -21.14 -6.21
CA GLU A 202 6.86 -20.46 -7.25
C GLU A 202 5.34 -20.78 -7.18
N GLU A 203 4.98 -21.99 -6.82
CA GLU A 203 3.57 -22.40 -6.68
C GLU A 203 2.90 -21.67 -5.49
N GLU A 204 3.60 -21.58 -4.36
CA GLU A 204 3.13 -20.85 -3.17
C GLU A 204 2.99 -19.35 -3.46
N ILE A 205 3.97 -18.74 -4.15
CA ILE A 205 3.93 -17.34 -4.53
C ILE A 205 2.77 -17.07 -5.48
N CYS A 206 2.57 -17.91 -6.50
CA CYS A 206 1.45 -17.78 -7.43
C CYS A 206 0.09 -17.94 -6.74
N ALA A 207 -0.05 -18.95 -5.86
CA ALA A 207 -1.29 -19.18 -5.12
C ALA A 207 -1.63 -17.99 -4.19
N MET A 208 -0.63 -17.46 -3.47
CA MET A 208 -0.79 -16.29 -2.62
C MET A 208 -1.09 -15.02 -3.44
N GLY A 209 -0.49 -14.88 -4.62
CA GLY A 209 -0.82 -13.80 -5.55
C GLY A 209 -2.29 -13.85 -5.99
N SER A 210 -2.78 -15.02 -6.40
CA SER A 210 -4.18 -15.22 -6.77
C SER A 210 -5.13 -14.92 -5.61
N PHE A 211 -4.78 -15.34 -4.40
CA PHE A 211 -5.53 -15.02 -3.18
C PHE A 211 -5.59 -13.50 -2.93
N GLY A 212 -4.45 -12.81 -3.02
CA GLY A 212 -4.40 -11.36 -2.86
C GLY A 212 -5.22 -10.63 -3.92
N HIS A 213 -5.15 -11.06 -5.18
CA HIS A 213 -5.93 -10.51 -6.27
C HIS A 213 -7.45 -10.62 -5.99
N LEU A 214 -7.92 -11.81 -5.60
CA LEU A 214 -9.34 -12.02 -5.28
C LEU A 214 -9.81 -11.20 -4.07
N ILE A 215 -8.97 -11.08 -3.03
CA ILE A 215 -9.25 -10.19 -1.90
C ILE A 215 -9.37 -8.74 -2.37
N GLY A 216 -8.47 -8.29 -3.24
CA GLY A 216 -8.48 -6.93 -3.76
C GLY A 216 -9.76 -6.61 -4.52
N ILE A 217 -10.26 -7.54 -5.36
CA ILE A 217 -11.54 -7.41 -6.05
C ILE A 217 -12.70 -7.35 -5.05
N ALA A 218 -12.72 -8.25 -4.06
CA ALA A 218 -13.79 -8.31 -3.07
C ALA A 218 -13.80 -7.12 -2.09
N TYR A 219 -12.66 -6.43 -1.95
CA TYR A 219 -12.51 -5.28 -1.05
C TYR A 219 -13.10 -4.00 -1.62
N GLN A 220 -13.13 -3.86 -2.94
CA GLN A 220 -13.70 -2.72 -3.67
C GLN A 220 -15.23 -2.79 -3.66
#